data_8fa8820081c535ffd3b03dccf13ff2dc
#
_entry.id   8fa8820081c535ffd3b03dccf13ff2dc
#
_cell.length_a   1.000
_cell.length_b   1.000
_cell.length_c   1.000
_cell.angle_alpha   90.00
_cell.angle_beta   90.00
_cell.angle_gamma   90.00
#
_symmetry.space_group_name_H-M   'P 1'
#
loop_
_entity.id
_entity.type
_entity.pdbx_description
1 polymer ?
#
loop_
_entity_poly.entity_id
_entity_poly.type
_entity_poly.pdbx_seq_one_letter_code
_entity_poly.pdbx_strand_id
1 'polypeptide(L)'
;MIRSDQTPKACLKSAFYVFVAFALMFALGLEKASAEQRVVIATTGGTYEKALREAWFEPFTKATGIKVVTVSGTDAEKRAKVTAMVQTGNVTWDLYLDGEIQAGSDAHFAITEDLSDFCKQFINSTDLLADSCTRGGAKLQSTSTLLAYKFNENGSNPQTWADMWDLAKFPGARSFPNFDDPWRVLAAALLADGVPREKLFPLDVDRAFRKLDEVRDSVQVWWRTGDQSVQAFRNDEYRVGQIWLTRAKALKAEGYKIGWSYDGAFLVGDRIALVRGAPNRENALKLIEFWLRNPAVQAKACETLSCTPPSQKAISQMSSEARATLPSAADVENRIIVPDAQWINANMGMLVQRWNTWIR
;
A
#
# COMPACT_ATOMS: atom_id res chain seq x y z
N MET A 1 97.19 1.89 -27.79
CA MET A 1 95.94 2.68 -27.57
C MET A 1 94.79 1.72 -27.64
N ILE A 2 94.28 1.26 -26.52
CA ILE A 2 93.11 0.32 -26.45
C ILE A 2 92.10 0.97 -25.56
N ARG A 3 90.95 1.30 -26.12
CA ARG A 3 89.75 1.76 -25.31
C ARG A 3 88.89 0.55 -24.98
N SER A 4 88.68 0.32 -23.72
CA SER A 4 87.80 -0.69 -23.24
C SER A 4 86.38 -0.18 -23.23
N ASP A 5 85.49 -0.98 -23.79
CA ASP A 5 84.05 -0.77 -23.89
C ASP A 5 83.43 -1.32 -22.62
N GLN A 6 82.76 -0.48 -21.80
CA GLN A 6 81.98 -0.90 -20.65
C GLN A 6 80.49 -0.60 -20.93
N THR A 7 79.77 -1.62 -21.24
CA THR A 7 78.30 -1.57 -21.33
C THR A 7 77.64 -1.65 -19.94
N PRO A 8 76.60 -0.86 -19.69
CA PRO A 8 75.91 -0.86 -18.35
C PRO A 8 74.81 -1.94 -18.32
N LYS A 9 75.14 -3.08 -17.71
CA LYS A 9 74.14 -4.15 -17.42
C LYS A 9 73.31 -3.92 -16.19
N ALA A 10 73.42 -2.80 -15.52
CA ALA A 10 72.73 -2.53 -14.23
C ALA A 10 71.33 -1.90 -14.34
N CYS A 11 70.97 -1.32 -15.51
CA CYS A 11 69.71 -0.55 -15.63
C CYS A 11 68.45 -1.39 -15.99
N LEU A 12 68.61 -2.63 -16.49
CA LEU A 12 67.46 -3.47 -16.89
C LEU A 12 66.78 -4.21 -15.75
N LYS A 13 67.54 -4.52 -14.65
CA LYS A 13 66.93 -5.24 -13.48
C LYS A 13 66.06 -4.36 -12.61
N SER A 14 66.37 -3.06 -12.46
CA SER A 14 65.55 -2.12 -11.65
C SER A 14 64.20 -1.78 -12.31
N ALA A 15 64.13 -1.70 -13.66
CA ALA A 15 62.90 -1.43 -14.36
C ALA A 15 61.87 -2.60 -14.29
N PHE A 16 62.37 -3.84 -14.21
CA PHE A 16 61.50 -5.02 -14.11
C PHE A 16 60.86 -5.15 -12.71
N TYR A 17 61.54 -4.83 -11.65
CA TYR A 17 61.01 -4.86 -10.29
C TYR A 17 59.99 -3.74 -10.04
N VAL A 18 60.14 -2.56 -10.63
CA VAL A 18 59.20 -1.45 -10.53
C VAL A 18 57.90 -1.78 -11.28
N PHE A 19 57.99 -2.44 -12.43
CA PHE A 19 56.78 -2.83 -13.21
C PHE A 19 56.00 -3.97 -12.53
N VAL A 20 56.67 -4.95 -11.91
CA VAL A 20 56.03 -6.03 -11.16
C VAL A 20 55.40 -5.51 -9.86
N ALA A 21 56.04 -4.56 -9.15
CA ALA A 21 55.45 -3.92 -7.99
C ALA A 21 54.24 -3.06 -8.31
N PHE A 22 54.21 -2.37 -9.47
CA PHE A 22 53.04 -1.59 -9.94
C PHE A 22 51.89 -2.48 -10.42
N ALA A 23 52.16 -3.62 -11.03
CA ALA A 23 51.16 -4.61 -11.42
C ALA A 23 50.55 -5.33 -10.23
N LEU A 24 51.32 -5.59 -9.15
CA LEU A 24 50.80 -6.16 -7.89
C LEU A 24 49.99 -5.16 -7.07
N MET A 25 50.31 -3.86 -7.10
CA MET A 25 49.46 -2.83 -6.46
C MET A 25 48.15 -2.61 -7.22
N PHE A 26 48.12 -2.78 -8.55
CA PHE A 26 46.86 -2.69 -9.32
C PHE A 26 46.00 -3.94 -9.20
N ALA A 27 46.57 -5.12 -8.87
CA ALA A 27 45.84 -6.36 -8.62
C ALA A 27 45.20 -6.40 -7.21
N LEU A 28 45.72 -5.65 -6.26
CA LEU A 28 45.16 -5.54 -4.87
C LEU A 28 44.13 -4.42 -4.74
N GLY A 29 43.95 -3.55 -5.74
CA GLY A 29 43.00 -2.43 -5.73
C GLY A 29 41.66 -2.70 -6.38
N LEU A 30 41.39 -3.91 -6.90
CA LEU A 30 40.11 -4.36 -7.38
C LEU A 30 39.35 -5.11 -6.28
N GLU A 31 39.20 -4.51 -5.10
CA GLU A 31 37.97 -4.72 -4.36
C GLU A 31 36.85 -4.24 -5.30
N LYS A 32 36.14 -5.21 -5.91
CA LYS A 32 34.86 -4.91 -6.54
C LYS A 32 34.09 -4.13 -5.49
N ALA A 33 33.96 -2.82 -5.66
CA ALA A 33 32.95 -2.06 -4.96
C ALA A 33 31.65 -2.83 -5.24
N SER A 34 31.26 -3.69 -4.31
CA SER A 34 29.98 -4.39 -4.39
C SER A 34 28.97 -3.29 -4.45
N ALA A 35 28.39 -3.07 -5.64
CA ALA A 35 27.33 -2.11 -5.78
C ALA A 35 26.35 -2.39 -4.65
N GLU A 36 26.08 -1.40 -3.80
CA GLU A 36 25.21 -1.55 -2.63
C GLU A 36 23.93 -2.22 -3.08
N GLN A 37 23.70 -3.47 -2.64
CA GLN A 37 22.50 -4.20 -3.03
C GLN A 37 21.29 -3.48 -2.43
N ARG A 38 20.39 -3.04 -3.28
CA ARG A 38 19.21 -2.29 -2.86
C ARG A 38 17.96 -2.75 -3.60
N VAL A 39 16.83 -2.36 -3.05
CA VAL A 39 15.51 -2.40 -3.69
C VAL A 39 14.79 -1.09 -3.39
N VAL A 40 14.18 -0.50 -4.41
CA VAL A 40 13.41 0.74 -4.29
C VAL A 40 11.92 0.40 -4.32
N ILE A 41 11.21 0.79 -3.26
CA ILE A 41 9.76 0.56 -3.13
C ILE A 41 9.02 1.87 -2.89
N ALA A 42 7.98 2.13 -3.70
CA ALA A 42 7.11 3.27 -3.51
C ALA A 42 5.94 2.92 -2.59
N THR A 43 5.76 3.73 -1.54
CA THR A 43 4.75 3.58 -0.48
C THR A 43 3.84 4.80 -0.41
N THR A 44 2.91 4.84 0.55
CA THR A 44 2.09 6.03 0.83
C THR A 44 2.73 6.98 1.85
N GLY A 45 3.91 6.63 2.39
CA GLY A 45 4.62 7.46 3.36
C GLY A 45 4.00 7.47 4.76
N GLY A 46 4.42 8.45 5.57
CA GLY A 46 3.85 8.72 6.88
C GLY A 46 3.96 7.58 7.88
N THR A 47 2.97 7.48 8.76
CA THR A 47 2.90 6.44 9.81
C THR A 47 2.78 5.03 9.24
N TYR A 48 2.18 4.89 8.05
CA TYR A 48 2.06 3.61 7.35
C TYR A 48 3.43 3.08 6.91
N GLU A 49 4.23 3.90 6.25
CA GLU A 49 5.59 3.52 5.85
C GLU A 49 6.47 3.22 7.07
N LYS A 50 6.36 4.02 8.14
CA LYS A 50 7.11 3.78 9.38
C LYS A 50 6.83 2.38 9.94
N ALA A 51 5.57 1.97 9.99
CA ALA A 51 5.18 0.63 10.46
C ALA A 51 5.75 -0.48 9.57
N LEU A 52 5.69 -0.33 8.23
CA LEU A 52 6.28 -1.28 7.29
C LEU A 52 7.80 -1.33 7.40
N ARG A 53 8.45 -0.19 7.63
CA ARG A 53 9.90 -0.12 7.83
C ARG A 53 10.33 -0.92 9.04
N GLU A 54 9.72 -0.67 10.19
CA GLU A 54 10.06 -1.32 11.45
C GLU A 54 9.73 -2.82 11.46
N ALA A 55 8.64 -3.21 10.82
CA ALA A 55 8.18 -4.60 10.85
C ALA A 55 8.74 -5.46 9.70
N TRP A 56 9.02 -4.89 8.53
CA TRP A 56 9.35 -5.64 7.31
C TRP A 56 10.70 -5.23 6.70
N PHE A 57 10.92 -3.93 6.40
CA PHE A 57 12.09 -3.50 5.63
C PHE A 57 13.40 -3.64 6.41
N GLU A 58 13.43 -3.25 7.67
CA GLU A 58 14.63 -3.39 8.54
C GLU A 58 14.95 -4.86 8.83
N PRO A 59 14.00 -5.73 9.21
CA PRO A 59 14.23 -7.17 9.33
C PRO A 59 14.75 -7.82 8.04
N PHE A 60 14.20 -7.44 6.87
CA PHE A 60 14.70 -7.91 5.58
C PHE A 60 16.14 -7.46 5.34
N THR A 61 16.44 -6.19 5.53
CA THR A 61 17.81 -5.67 5.37
C THR A 61 18.79 -6.36 6.30
N LYS A 62 18.39 -6.59 7.55
CA LYS A 62 19.22 -7.31 8.54
C LYS A 62 19.48 -8.76 8.12
N ALA A 63 18.49 -9.42 7.53
CA ALA A 63 18.62 -10.83 7.13
C ALA A 63 19.39 -11.03 5.83
N THR A 64 19.36 -10.05 4.90
CA THR A 64 19.86 -10.24 3.52
C THR A 64 21.03 -9.31 3.16
N GLY A 65 21.25 -8.23 3.90
CA GLY A 65 22.18 -7.16 3.52
C GLY A 65 21.64 -6.23 2.43
N ILE A 66 20.43 -6.50 1.87
CA ILE A 66 19.83 -5.69 0.83
C ILE A 66 19.12 -4.48 1.45
N LYS A 67 19.52 -3.27 1.07
CA LYS A 67 18.93 -2.04 1.58
C LYS A 67 17.58 -1.74 0.91
N VAL A 68 16.56 -1.47 1.72
CA VAL A 68 15.27 -0.99 1.21
C VAL A 68 15.23 0.53 1.20
N VAL A 69 15.09 1.10 0.02
CA VAL A 69 14.92 2.55 -0.21
C VAL A 69 13.45 2.81 -0.49
N THR A 70 12.85 3.73 0.26
CA THR A 70 11.44 4.08 0.08
C THR A 70 11.27 5.40 -0.65
N VAL A 71 10.19 5.49 -1.43
CA VAL A 71 9.70 6.72 -2.06
C VAL A 71 8.23 6.84 -1.70
N SER A 72 7.78 8.05 -1.35
CA SER A 72 6.40 8.26 -0.90
C SER A 72 5.58 9.01 -1.95
N GLY A 73 4.30 8.66 -2.04
CA GLY A 73 3.31 9.34 -2.89
C GLY A 73 1.91 8.76 -2.71
N THR A 74 0.89 9.49 -3.12
CA THR A 74 -0.48 8.96 -3.22
C THR A 74 -0.54 7.84 -4.24
N ASP A 75 -1.58 7.01 -4.19
CA ASP A 75 -1.73 5.90 -5.14
C ASP A 75 -1.81 6.40 -6.60
N ALA A 76 -2.49 7.50 -6.85
CA ALA A 76 -2.55 8.15 -8.15
C ALA A 76 -1.17 8.63 -8.64
N GLU A 77 -0.40 9.29 -7.78
CA GLU A 77 0.96 9.75 -8.10
C GLU A 77 1.91 8.58 -8.38
N LYS A 78 1.84 7.52 -7.57
CA LYS A 78 2.64 6.31 -7.78
C LYS A 78 2.33 5.67 -9.14
N ARG A 79 1.04 5.44 -9.46
CA ARG A 79 0.63 4.89 -10.77
C ARG A 79 1.06 5.76 -11.94
N ALA A 80 0.85 7.07 -11.85
CA ALA A 80 1.28 8.01 -12.90
C ALA A 80 2.79 7.98 -13.12
N LYS A 81 3.58 7.95 -12.03
CA LYS A 81 5.03 7.90 -12.08
C LYS A 81 5.54 6.58 -12.67
N VAL A 82 4.99 5.43 -12.24
CA VAL A 82 5.34 4.11 -12.79
C VAL A 82 4.99 4.04 -14.27
N THR A 83 3.82 4.55 -14.67
CA THR A 83 3.41 4.62 -16.09
C THR A 83 4.42 5.40 -16.91
N ALA A 84 4.82 6.59 -16.45
CA ALA A 84 5.80 7.41 -17.15
C ALA A 84 7.18 6.73 -17.24
N MET A 85 7.65 6.09 -16.17
CA MET A 85 8.92 5.35 -16.17
C MET A 85 8.92 4.19 -17.16
N VAL A 86 7.83 3.41 -17.19
CA VAL A 86 7.71 2.26 -18.12
C VAL A 86 7.60 2.73 -19.58
N GLN A 87 6.81 3.77 -19.85
CA GLN A 87 6.67 4.33 -21.21
C GLN A 87 7.95 4.91 -21.77
N THR A 88 8.78 5.53 -20.92
CA THR A 88 10.06 6.12 -21.34
C THR A 88 11.23 5.14 -21.29
N GLY A 89 11.05 3.94 -20.73
CA GLY A 89 12.13 2.98 -20.49
C GLY A 89 13.12 3.39 -19.40
N ASN A 90 12.84 4.46 -18.64
CA ASN A 90 13.71 4.95 -17.57
C ASN A 90 13.13 4.57 -16.19
N VAL A 91 13.16 3.27 -15.89
CA VAL A 91 12.61 2.72 -14.66
C VAL A 91 13.63 2.87 -13.53
N THR A 92 13.21 3.52 -12.43
CA THR A 92 14.06 3.76 -11.26
C THR A 92 13.49 3.15 -9.97
N TRP A 93 12.24 2.68 -10.00
CA TRP A 93 11.61 1.96 -8.89
C TRP A 93 11.50 0.47 -9.23
N ASP A 94 11.61 -0.36 -8.20
CA ASP A 94 11.49 -1.81 -8.37
C ASP A 94 10.08 -2.30 -8.01
N LEU A 95 9.54 -1.77 -6.91
CA LEU A 95 8.24 -2.13 -6.37
C LEU A 95 7.40 -0.89 -6.11
N TYR A 96 6.09 -1.05 -6.15
CA TYR A 96 5.18 -0.06 -5.58
C TYR A 96 3.99 -0.75 -4.91
N LEU A 97 3.44 -0.10 -3.89
CA LEU A 97 2.20 -0.53 -3.27
C LEU A 97 1.02 0.05 -4.04
N ASP A 98 0.08 -0.80 -4.43
CA ASP A 98 -1.14 -0.41 -5.15
C ASP A 98 -2.38 -0.99 -4.48
N GLY A 99 -3.52 -0.34 -4.67
CA GLY A 99 -4.80 -0.85 -4.19
C GLY A 99 -5.14 -2.20 -4.83
N GLU A 100 -5.73 -3.10 -4.06
CA GLU A 100 -6.05 -4.47 -4.50
C GLU A 100 -6.98 -4.50 -5.72
N ILE A 101 -7.94 -3.57 -5.80
CA ILE A 101 -8.85 -3.46 -6.96
C ILE A 101 -8.06 -3.09 -8.21
N GLN A 102 -7.25 -2.02 -8.13
CA GLN A 102 -6.45 -1.53 -9.25
C GLN A 102 -5.42 -2.55 -9.73
N ALA A 103 -4.87 -3.36 -8.81
CA ALA A 103 -3.92 -4.43 -9.13
C ALA A 103 -4.52 -5.55 -10.01
N GLY A 104 -5.81 -5.59 -10.22
CA GLY A 104 -6.52 -6.46 -11.16
C GLY A 104 -6.86 -5.83 -12.52
N SER A 105 -6.46 -4.59 -12.78
CA SER A 105 -6.81 -3.85 -14.00
C SER A 105 -5.82 -4.04 -15.15
N ASP A 106 -6.27 -3.88 -16.39
CA ASP A 106 -5.39 -3.88 -17.56
C ASP A 106 -4.34 -2.76 -17.51
N ALA A 107 -4.71 -1.60 -16.96
CA ALA A 107 -3.79 -0.49 -16.76
C ALA A 107 -2.63 -0.87 -15.82
N HIS A 108 -2.91 -1.60 -14.76
CA HIS A 108 -1.91 -2.13 -13.85
C HIS A 108 -1.01 -3.17 -14.57
N PHE A 109 -1.60 -4.11 -15.30
CA PHE A 109 -0.84 -5.13 -16.02
C PHE A 109 0.04 -4.55 -17.14
N ALA A 110 -0.30 -3.37 -17.67
CA ALA A 110 0.53 -2.69 -18.66
C ALA A 110 1.86 -2.19 -18.09
N ILE A 111 1.93 -1.90 -16.79
CA ILE A 111 3.08 -1.27 -16.13
C ILE A 111 3.80 -2.18 -15.13
N THR A 112 3.29 -3.38 -14.89
CA THR A 112 3.86 -4.36 -13.95
C THR A 112 4.33 -5.63 -14.66
N GLU A 113 5.21 -6.37 -14.00
CA GLU A 113 5.54 -7.74 -14.41
C GLU A 113 4.46 -8.72 -13.95
N ASP A 114 4.25 -9.74 -14.76
CA ASP A 114 3.40 -10.88 -14.42
C ASP A 114 4.12 -11.76 -13.38
N LEU A 115 3.56 -11.84 -12.16
CA LEU A 115 4.12 -12.66 -11.09
C LEU A 115 3.58 -14.09 -11.07
N SER A 116 2.80 -14.54 -12.05
CA SER A 116 2.19 -15.88 -12.05
C SER A 116 3.20 -16.99 -11.84
N ASP A 117 4.35 -16.94 -12.53
CA ASP A 117 5.41 -17.95 -12.39
C ASP A 117 6.08 -17.90 -11.01
N PHE A 118 6.36 -16.71 -10.50
CA PHE A 118 6.88 -16.53 -9.16
C PHE A 118 5.90 -17.05 -8.10
N CYS A 119 4.60 -16.85 -8.29
CA CYS A 119 3.56 -17.24 -7.36
C CYS A 119 3.34 -18.77 -7.30
N LYS A 120 3.76 -19.55 -8.31
CA LYS A 120 3.64 -21.03 -8.31
C LYS A 120 4.24 -21.68 -7.05
N GLN A 121 5.31 -21.11 -6.51
CA GLN A 121 5.96 -21.61 -5.29
C GLN A 121 5.09 -21.50 -4.03
N PHE A 122 4.00 -20.73 -4.08
CA PHE A 122 3.09 -20.47 -2.96
C PHE A 122 1.72 -21.12 -3.12
N ILE A 123 1.38 -21.69 -4.29
CA ILE A 123 0.05 -22.23 -4.61
C ILE A 123 -0.38 -23.33 -3.60
N ASN A 124 0.55 -24.16 -3.15
CA ASN A 124 0.29 -25.25 -2.21
C ASN A 124 0.54 -24.86 -0.75
N SER A 125 0.67 -23.58 -0.46
CA SER A 125 0.83 -23.12 0.91
C SER A 125 -0.46 -23.35 1.69
N THR A 126 -0.38 -24.07 2.79
CA THR A 126 -1.50 -24.23 3.74
C THR A 126 -1.62 -23.06 4.70
N ASP A 127 -0.68 -22.12 4.63
CA ASP A 127 -0.62 -20.96 5.50
C ASP A 127 -1.16 -19.68 4.84
N LEU A 128 -0.89 -19.50 3.55
CA LEU A 128 -1.29 -18.29 2.83
C LEU A 128 -2.76 -18.37 2.38
N LEU A 129 -3.47 -17.25 2.48
CA LEU A 129 -4.80 -17.08 1.89
C LEU A 129 -4.74 -17.28 0.36
N ALA A 130 -5.83 -17.73 -0.23
CA ALA A 130 -5.87 -18.19 -1.62
C ALA A 130 -5.36 -17.17 -2.66
N ASP A 131 -5.57 -15.88 -2.41
CA ASP A 131 -5.19 -14.78 -3.31
C ASP A 131 -3.93 -14.03 -2.87
N SER A 132 -3.13 -14.63 -1.97
CA SER A 132 -1.95 -13.98 -1.39
C SER A 132 -0.86 -13.67 -2.42
N CYS A 133 -0.81 -14.40 -3.52
CA CYS A 133 0.12 -14.16 -4.61
C CYS A 133 -0.58 -14.42 -5.95
N THR A 134 -0.66 -13.41 -6.79
CA THR A 134 -1.36 -13.46 -8.09
C THR A 134 -0.52 -12.78 -9.18
N ARG A 135 -1.00 -12.85 -10.42
CA ARG A 135 -0.41 -12.14 -11.55
C ARG A 135 -0.11 -10.66 -11.23
N GLY A 136 -1.04 -9.98 -10.55
CA GLY A 136 -0.94 -8.53 -10.27
C GLY A 136 -0.08 -8.16 -9.07
N GLY A 137 0.52 -9.12 -8.37
CA GLY A 137 1.35 -8.86 -7.21
C GLY A 137 1.05 -9.73 -6.00
N ALA A 138 1.84 -9.56 -4.96
CA ALA A 138 1.64 -10.22 -3.68
C ALA A 138 0.74 -9.37 -2.78
N LYS A 139 -0.17 -10.00 -2.05
CA LYS A 139 -1.01 -9.32 -1.06
C LYS A 139 -0.13 -8.80 0.08
N LEU A 140 -0.20 -7.52 0.34
CA LEU A 140 0.42 -6.92 1.51
C LEU A 140 -0.50 -7.10 2.72
N GLN A 141 -1.75 -6.66 2.59
CA GLN A 141 -2.72 -6.69 3.68
C GLN A 141 -4.15 -6.46 3.16
N SER A 142 -5.14 -6.74 4.02
CA SER A 142 -6.51 -6.30 3.84
C SER A 142 -6.98 -5.50 5.06
N THR A 143 -7.80 -4.49 4.84
CA THR A 143 -8.43 -3.65 5.86
C THR A 143 -9.82 -3.24 5.39
N SER A 144 -10.44 -2.27 6.03
CA SER A 144 -11.74 -1.75 5.61
C SER A 144 -11.78 -0.22 5.58
N THR A 145 -12.60 0.30 4.67
CA THR A 145 -13.09 1.68 4.71
C THR A 145 -14.47 1.64 5.35
N LEU A 146 -14.69 2.47 6.37
CA LEU A 146 -15.88 2.38 7.22
C LEU A 146 -16.38 3.75 7.68
N LEU A 147 -17.57 3.75 8.24
CA LEU A 147 -18.16 4.88 8.96
C LEU A 147 -17.47 5.05 10.31
N ALA A 148 -16.90 6.23 10.57
CA ALA A 148 -16.39 6.60 11.89
C ALA A 148 -16.98 7.94 12.34
N TYR A 149 -16.97 8.14 13.65
CA TYR A 149 -17.63 9.28 14.26
C TYR A 149 -16.97 9.68 15.58
N LYS A 150 -17.14 10.95 15.97
CA LYS A 150 -16.86 11.36 17.34
C LYS A 150 -17.82 10.64 18.29
N PHE A 151 -17.24 9.83 19.18
CA PHE A 151 -18.01 9.01 20.10
C PHE A 151 -18.74 9.88 21.12
N ASN A 152 -20.05 9.68 21.25
CA ASN A 152 -20.90 10.32 22.22
C ASN A 152 -21.23 9.34 23.35
N GLU A 153 -20.70 9.59 24.54
CA GLU A 153 -20.89 8.73 25.72
C GLU A 153 -22.33 8.75 26.25
N ASN A 154 -23.03 9.88 26.10
CA ASN A 154 -24.35 10.13 26.68
C ASN A 154 -25.47 10.13 25.63
N GLY A 155 -25.21 9.70 24.41
CA GLY A 155 -26.17 9.77 23.32
C GLY A 155 -26.03 8.64 22.31
N SER A 156 -26.90 8.69 21.31
CA SER A 156 -26.81 7.76 20.18
C SER A 156 -25.60 8.06 19.29
N ASN A 157 -25.03 7.02 18.70
CA ASN A 157 -23.90 7.09 17.80
C ASN A 157 -24.31 6.54 16.41
N PRO A 158 -23.81 7.09 15.30
CA PRO A 158 -24.08 6.57 13.97
C PRO A 158 -23.67 5.11 13.82
N GLN A 159 -24.51 4.28 13.19
CA GLN A 159 -24.23 2.86 12.98
C GLN A 159 -24.30 2.43 11.53
N THR A 160 -25.02 3.18 10.69
CA THR A 160 -25.26 2.87 9.28
C THR A 160 -24.86 4.04 8.40
N TRP A 161 -24.70 3.79 7.09
CA TRP A 161 -24.47 4.87 6.15
C TRP A 161 -25.65 5.85 6.11
N ALA A 162 -26.89 5.40 6.33
CA ALA A 162 -28.05 6.29 6.44
C ALA A 162 -27.89 7.31 7.60
N ASP A 163 -27.32 6.89 8.72
CA ASP A 163 -27.05 7.80 9.84
C ASP A 163 -26.04 8.92 9.46
N MET A 164 -25.14 8.66 8.50
CA MET A 164 -24.21 9.69 8.01
C MET A 164 -24.94 10.79 7.21
N TRP A 165 -26.09 10.48 6.63
CA TRP A 165 -26.97 11.45 5.93
C TRP A 165 -27.98 12.13 6.84
N ASP A 166 -28.25 11.57 8.02
CA ASP A 166 -29.19 12.14 9.00
C ASP A 166 -28.52 13.28 9.79
N LEU A 167 -28.55 14.50 9.20
CA LEU A 167 -27.98 15.70 9.82
C LEU A 167 -28.80 16.19 11.04
N ALA A 168 -30.08 15.82 11.13
CA ALA A 168 -30.93 16.19 12.26
C ALA A 168 -30.59 15.35 13.51
N LYS A 169 -30.44 14.04 13.34
CA LYS A 169 -30.10 13.12 14.43
C LYS A 169 -28.60 13.20 14.81
N PHE A 170 -27.73 13.35 13.82
CA PHE A 170 -26.28 13.42 14.00
C PHE A 170 -25.73 14.72 13.39
N PRO A 171 -25.89 15.86 14.07
CA PRO A 171 -25.46 17.16 13.55
C PRO A 171 -23.93 17.28 13.47
N GLY A 172 -23.47 18.14 12.58
CA GLY A 172 -22.06 18.51 12.40
C GLY A 172 -21.48 18.13 11.05
N ALA A 173 -20.25 18.54 10.82
CA ALA A 173 -19.57 18.38 9.56
C ALA A 173 -19.29 16.92 9.20
N ARG A 174 -19.28 16.65 7.87
CA ARG A 174 -19.00 15.35 7.27
C ARG A 174 -17.61 15.32 6.64
N SER A 175 -17.09 14.12 6.46
CA SER A 175 -15.81 13.89 5.79
C SER A 175 -15.87 12.66 4.88
N PHE A 176 -15.35 12.80 3.67
CA PHE A 176 -15.23 11.72 2.69
C PHE A 176 -13.84 11.71 2.04
N PRO A 177 -13.39 10.55 1.51
CA PRO A 177 -12.22 10.50 0.67
C PRO A 177 -12.48 11.16 -0.70
N ASN A 178 -11.44 11.79 -1.24
CA ASN A 178 -11.41 12.33 -2.59
C ASN A 178 -10.25 11.70 -3.36
N PHE A 179 -10.48 10.50 -3.90
CA PHE A 179 -9.51 9.73 -4.65
C PHE A 179 -9.85 9.68 -6.14
N ASP A 180 -8.91 9.18 -6.93
CA ASP A 180 -9.09 8.78 -8.32
C ASP A 180 -9.83 7.42 -8.46
N ASP A 181 -10.49 6.96 -7.43
CA ASP A 181 -11.35 5.77 -7.39
C ASP A 181 -12.57 6.00 -6.47
N PRO A 182 -13.53 6.83 -6.88
CA PRO A 182 -14.61 7.31 -6.02
C PRO A 182 -15.68 6.27 -5.68
N TRP A 183 -15.56 5.03 -6.16
CA TRP A 183 -16.57 3.99 -6.03
C TRP A 183 -17.06 3.80 -4.58
N ARG A 184 -16.16 3.93 -3.57
CA ARG A 184 -16.54 3.70 -2.18
C ARG A 184 -17.43 4.81 -1.59
N VAL A 185 -17.30 6.03 -2.09
CA VAL A 185 -18.19 7.14 -1.71
C VAL A 185 -19.55 6.98 -2.37
N LEU A 186 -19.56 6.59 -3.65
CA LEU A 186 -20.80 6.31 -4.40
C LEU A 186 -21.55 5.10 -3.79
N ALA A 187 -20.83 4.05 -3.43
CA ALA A 187 -21.39 2.88 -2.76
C ALA A 187 -22.00 3.22 -1.39
N ALA A 188 -21.31 4.05 -0.59
CA ALA A 188 -21.83 4.53 0.69
C ALA A 188 -23.13 5.34 0.53
N ALA A 189 -23.20 6.19 -0.52
CA ALA A 189 -24.40 6.95 -0.84
C ALA A 189 -25.58 6.04 -1.21
N LEU A 190 -25.35 4.99 -2.00
CA LEU A 190 -26.39 4.02 -2.36
C LEU A 190 -26.90 3.24 -1.15
N LEU A 191 -26.00 2.83 -0.24
CA LEU A 191 -26.39 2.18 1.00
C LEU A 191 -27.21 3.14 1.90
N ALA A 192 -26.82 4.41 1.96
CA ALA A 192 -27.57 5.44 2.67
C ALA A 192 -28.96 5.70 2.08
N ASP A 193 -29.09 5.47 0.75
CA ASP A 193 -30.36 5.57 0.03
C ASP A 193 -31.18 4.26 0.02
N GLY A 194 -30.81 3.30 0.88
CA GLY A 194 -31.54 2.06 1.12
C GLY A 194 -31.33 0.98 0.06
N VAL A 195 -30.29 1.05 -0.77
CA VAL A 195 -29.96 -0.05 -1.69
C VAL A 195 -29.45 -1.22 -0.85
N PRO A 196 -30.05 -2.43 -0.97
CA PRO A 196 -29.56 -3.61 -0.27
C PRO A 196 -28.15 -3.97 -0.68
N ARG A 197 -27.34 -4.49 0.24
CA ARG A 197 -25.92 -4.87 0.01
C ARG A 197 -25.77 -5.80 -1.19
N GLU A 198 -26.66 -6.77 -1.31
CA GLU A 198 -26.65 -7.81 -2.34
C GLU A 198 -26.96 -7.26 -3.72
N LYS A 199 -27.50 -6.02 -3.78
CA LYS A 199 -27.86 -5.31 -5.02
C LYS A 199 -27.01 -4.07 -5.27
N LEU A 200 -25.90 -3.91 -4.50
CA LEU A 200 -25.08 -2.71 -4.56
C LEU A 200 -24.34 -2.60 -5.90
N PHE A 201 -23.86 -3.71 -6.45
CA PHE A 201 -23.18 -3.75 -7.74
C PHE A 201 -24.07 -4.42 -8.81
N PRO A 202 -24.08 -3.87 -10.04
CA PRO A 202 -23.42 -2.65 -10.50
C PRO A 202 -23.96 -1.39 -9.82
N LEU A 203 -23.08 -0.39 -9.53
CA LEU A 203 -23.53 0.85 -8.89
C LEU A 203 -24.48 1.65 -9.80
N ASP A 204 -25.64 2.08 -9.29
CA ASP A 204 -26.46 3.12 -9.89
C ASP A 204 -25.81 4.48 -9.64
N VAL A 205 -24.93 4.87 -10.56
CA VAL A 205 -24.07 6.05 -10.43
C VAL A 205 -24.90 7.35 -10.38
N ASP A 206 -25.99 7.43 -11.14
CA ASP A 206 -26.87 8.61 -11.15
C ASP A 206 -27.58 8.77 -9.81
N ARG A 207 -28.08 7.68 -9.26
CA ARG A 207 -28.71 7.65 -7.95
C ARG A 207 -27.73 8.01 -6.83
N ALA A 208 -26.50 7.49 -6.91
CA ALA A 208 -25.44 7.80 -5.95
C ALA A 208 -25.12 9.30 -5.89
N PHE A 209 -24.98 9.97 -7.04
CA PHE A 209 -24.72 11.41 -7.09
C PHE A 209 -25.90 12.22 -6.56
N ARG A 210 -27.15 11.89 -6.92
CA ARG A 210 -28.33 12.56 -6.34
C ARG A 210 -28.35 12.44 -4.81
N LYS A 211 -27.98 11.27 -4.30
CA LYS A 211 -27.89 11.07 -2.83
C LYS A 211 -26.77 11.88 -2.20
N LEU A 212 -25.61 12.00 -2.85
CA LEU A 212 -24.50 12.82 -2.39
C LEU A 212 -24.85 14.31 -2.36
N ASP A 213 -25.66 14.80 -3.28
CA ASP A 213 -26.13 16.20 -3.29
C ASP A 213 -26.84 16.60 -1.98
N GLU A 214 -27.54 15.64 -1.31
CA GLU A 214 -28.25 15.90 -0.05
C GLU A 214 -27.29 16.30 1.11
N VAL A 215 -26.03 15.86 1.09
CA VAL A 215 -25.06 16.11 2.18
C VAL A 215 -23.88 16.97 1.75
N ARG A 216 -23.79 17.33 0.46
CA ARG A 216 -22.65 18.02 -0.13
C ARG A 216 -22.20 19.24 0.69
N ASP A 217 -23.14 20.09 1.07
CA ASP A 217 -22.87 21.33 1.82
C ASP A 217 -22.40 21.07 3.26
N SER A 218 -22.64 19.88 3.79
CA SER A 218 -22.19 19.47 5.12
C SER A 218 -20.79 18.84 5.12
N VAL A 219 -20.24 18.56 3.93
CA VAL A 219 -18.90 17.94 3.80
C VAL A 219 -17.83 19.02 3.87
N GLN A 220 -17.19 19.12 5.00
CA GLN A 220 -16.11 20.10 5.24
C GLN A 220 -14.73 19.55 4.84
N VAL A 221 -14.58 18.21 4.80
CA VAL A 221 -13.29 17.57 4.55
C VAL A 221 -13.40 16.55 3.44
N TRP A 222 -12.72 16.84 2.32
CA TRP A 222 -12.49 15.93 1.19
C TRP A 222 -11.02 15.48 1.21
N TRP A 223 -10.70 14.47 2.02
CA TRP A 223 -9.33 14.07 2.26
C TRP A 223 -8.74 13.18 1.14
N ARG A 224 -7.45 13.37 0.85
CA ARG A 224 -6.70 12.65 -0.18
C ARG A 224 -5.66 11.67 0.38
N THR A 225 -5.29 11.82 1.65
CA THR A 225 -4.37 10.92 2.35
C THR A 225 -4.95 10.53 3.70
N GLY A 226 -4.60 9.32 4.18
CA GLY A 226 -5.04 8.89 5.50
C GLY A 226 -4.61 9.85 6.62
N ASP A 227 -3.44 10.48 6.49
CA ASP A 227 -2.95 11.43 7.49
C ASP A 227 -3.76 12.74 7.48
N GLN A 228 -4.28 13.18 6.32
CA GLN A 228 -5.23 14.30 6.27
C GLN A 228 -6.52 13.97 7.04
N SER A 229 -7.08 12.77 6.87
CA SER A 229 -8.30 12.37 7.59
C SER A 229 -8.09 12.35 9.12
N VAL A 230 -6.92 11.89 9.56
CA VAL A 230 -6.54 11.87 10.99
C VAL A 230 -6.38 13.29 11.52
N GLN A 231 -5.65 14.14 10.80
CA GLN A 231 -5.42 15.53 11.24
C GLN A 231 -6.71 16.33 11.30
N ALA A 232 -7.59 16.18 10.32
CA ALA A 232 -8.90 16.83 10.32
C ALA A 232 -9.76 16.37 11.51
N PHE A 233 -9.71 15.08 11.90
CA PHE A 233 -10.39 14.59 13.09
C PHE A 233 -9.82 15.19 14.39
N ARG A 234 -8.49 15.28 14.49
CA ARG A 234 -7.81 15.90 15.64
C ARG A 234 -8.21 17.37 15.82
N ASN A 235 -8.32 18.09 14.70
CA ASN A 235 -8.69 19.51 14.65
C ASN A 235 -10.20 19.77 14.79
N ASP A 236 -11.03 18.75 14.98
CA ASP A 236 -12.49 18.91 15.09
C ASP A 236 -13.20 19.36 13.79
N GLU A 237 -12.55 19.17 12.62
CA GLU A 237 -13.07 19.61 11.34
C GLU A 237 -14.26 18.79 10.85
N TYR A 238 -14.47 17.57 11.39
CA TYR A 238 -15.67 16.76 11.11
C TYR A 238 -16.10 15.90 12.29
N ARG A 239 -17.37 15.53 12.30
CA ARG A 239 -18.01 14.70 13.31
C ARG A 239 -18.25 13.27 12.89
N VAL A 240 -18.63 13.07 11.63
CA VAL A 240 -18.92 11.76 11.03
C VAL A 240 -18.22 11.70 9.69
N GLY A 241 -17.54 10.61 9.41
CA GLY A 241 -16.78 10.50 8.16
C GLY A 241 -16.57 9.07 7.69
N GLN A 242 -16.27 8.94 6.43
CA GLN A 242 -15.73 7.73 5.85
C GLN A 242 -14.20 7.74 6.03
N ILE A 243 -13.66 6.70 6.69
CA ILE A 243 -12.23 6.63 7.03
C ILE A 243 -11.74 5.18 6.92
N TRP A 244 -10.45 4.99 6.79
CA TRP A 244 -9.85 3.65 6.92
C TRP A 244 -9.81 3.21 8.38
N LEU A 245 -10.13 1.94 8.65
CA LEU A 245 -10.07 1.32 9.99
C LEU A 245 -8.71 1.57 10.66
N THR A 246 -7.62 1.44 9.91
CA THR A 246 -6.25 1.68 10.38
C THR A 246 -6.09 3.07 11.01
N ARG A 247 -6.75 4.08 10.42
CA ARG A 247 -6.70 5.48 10.88
C ARG A 247 -7.62 5.72 12.08
N ALA A 248 -8.81 5.12 12.08
CA ALA A 248 -9.72 5.18 13.23
C ALA A 248 -9.09 4.55 14.48
N LYS A 249 -8.42 3.40 14.31
CA LYS A 249 -7.72 2.74 15.43
C LYS A 249 -6.50 3.53 15.91
N ALA A 250 -5.75 4.15 15.02
CA ALA A 250 -4.64 5.03 15.40
C ALA A 250 -5.13 6.20 16.27
N LEU A 251 -6.20 6.88 15.86
CA LEU A 251 -6.82 7.94 16.66
C LEU A 251 -7.28 7.43 18.04
N LYS A 252 -7.89 6.25 18.10
CA LYS A 252 -8.32 5.66 19.37
C LYS A 252 -7.13 5.34 20.29
N ALA A 253 -6.04 4.81 19.75
CA ALA A 253 -4.82 4.51 20.49
C ALA A 253 -4.14 5.79 21.03
N GLU A 254 -4.29 6.92 20.36
CA GLU A 254 -3.86 8.23 20.83
C GLU A 254 -4.79 8.86 21.88
N GLY A 255 -5.89 8.19 22.26
CA GLY A 255 -6.83 8.64 23.28
C GLY A 255 -8.00 9.49 22.75
N TYR A 256 -8.15 9.65 21.44
CA TYR A 256 -9.31 10.36 20.90
C TYR A 256 -10.59 9.55 21.07
N LYS A 257 -11.69 10.24 21.40
CA LYS A 257 -13.03 9.64 21.52
C LYS A 257 -13.62 9.41 20.13
N ILE A 258 -13.18 8.36 19.47
CA ILE A 258 -13.66 7.91 18.16
C ILE A 258 -14.34 6.57 18.26
N GLY A 259 -15.49 6.43 17.60
CA GLY A 259 -16.19 5.18 17.36
C GLY A 259 -16.27 4.88 15.86
N TRP A 260 -16.61 3.65 15.51
CA TRP A 260 -16.87 3.24 14.13
C TRP A 260 -17.88 2.12 14.04
N SER A 261 -18.43 1.93 12.85
CA SER A 261 -19.30 0.81 12.53
C SER A 261 -18.71 -0.02 11.39
N TYR A 262 -18.82 -1.35 11.52
CA TYR A 262 -18.52 -2.26 10.42
C TYR A 262 -19.72 -2.48 9.49
N ASP A 263 -20.90 -1.96 9.83
CA ASP A 263 -22.09 -2.18 9.05
C ASP A 263 -22.03 -1.53 7.67
N GLY A 264 -21.91 -2.35 6.63
CA GLY A 264 -21.68 -1.89 5.26
C GLY A 264 -20.29 -1.32 5.01
N ALA A 265 -19.31 -1.62 5.87
CA ALA A 265 -17.90 -1.27 5.60
C ALA A 265 -17.42 -1.98 4.33
N PHE A 266 -16.49 -1.36 3.60
CA PHE A 266 -15.95 -1.91 2.36
C PHE A 266 -14.59 -2.55 2.60
N LEU A 267 -14.43 -3.81 2.17
CA LEU A 267 -13.14 -4.47 2.15
C LEU A 267 -12.22 -3.75 1.16
N VAL A 268 -11.03 -3.41 1.60
CA VAL A 268 -9.96 -2.84 0.79
C VAL A 268 -8.64 -3.50 1.18
N GLY A 269 -7.66 -3.45 0.30
CA GLY A 269 -6.35 -4.04 0.55
C GLY A 269 -5.29 -3.44 -0.34
N ASP A 270 -4.05 -3.79 -0.05
CA ASP A 270 -2.89 -3.38 -0.82
C ASP A 270 -2.13 -4.59 -1.35
N ARG A 271 -1.57 -4.43 -2.54
CA ARG A 271 -0.66 -5.38 -3.16
C ARG A 271 0.72 -4.77 -3.38
N ILE A 272 1.72 -5.64 -3.33
CA ILE A 272 3.11 -5.34 -3.67
C ILE A 272 3.28 -5.71 -5.12
N ALA A 273 3.40 -4.71 -5.99
CA ALA A 273 3.54 -4.90 -7.43
C ALA A 273 4.98 -4.70 -7.87
N LEU A 274 5.45 -5.57 -8.77
CA LEU A 274 6.77 -5.48 -9.40
C LEU A 274 6.68 -4.63 -10.65
N VAL A 275 7.42 -3.54 -10.68
CA VAL A 275 7.44 -2.61 -11.84
C VAL A 275 8.06 -3.29 -13.05
N ARG A 276 7.43 -3.14 -14.21
CA ARG A 276 7.98 -3.65 -15.48
C ARG A 276 9.31 -2.98 -15.77
N GLY A 277 10.36 -3.79 -15.97
CA GLY A 277 11.72 -3.29 -16.22
C GLY A 277 12.44 -2.83 -14.95
N ALA A 278 12.03 -3.29 -13.77
CA ALA A 278 12.66 -3.00 -12.49
C ALA A 278 14.18 -3.25 -12.50
N PRO A 279 15.03 -2.25 -12.17
CA PRO A 279 16.48 -2.39 -12.24
C PRO A 279 17.05 -3.40 -11.24
N ASN A 280 16.40 -3.59 -10.09
CA ASN A 280 16.84 -4.54 -9.05
C ASN A 280 15.82 -5.67 -8.89
N ARG A 281 15.33 -6.22 -10.01
CA ARG A 281 14.24 -7.22 -10.07
C ARG A 281 14.43 -8.39 -9.09
N GLU A 282 15.63 -8.98 -9.03
CA GLU A 282 15.91 -10.12 -8.15
C GLU A 282 15.81 -9.74 -6.67
N ASN A 283 16.29 -8.57 -6.28
CA ASN A 283 16.18 -8.07 -4.91
C ASN A 283 14.72 -7.76 -4.55
N ALA A 284 13.95 -7.25 -5.52
CA ALA A 284 12.52 -7.00 -5.37
C ALA A 284 11.75 -8.30 -5.11
N LEU A 285 12.01 -9.36 -5.87
CA LEU A 285 11.40 -10.68 -5.66
C LEU A 285 11.79 -11.27 -4.29
N LYS A 286 13.05 -11.11 -3.85
CA LYS A 286 13.47 -11.52 -2.50
C LYS A 286 12.71 -10.77 -1.40
N LEU A 287 12.44 -9.47 -1.59
CA LEU A 287 11.66 -8.68 -0.61
C LEU A 287 10.20 -9.17 -0.53
N ILE A 288 9.57 -9.48 -1.68
CA ILE A 288 8.23 -10.08 -1.74
C ILE A 288 8.23 -11.47 -1.07
N GLU A 289 9.20 -12.32 -1.42
CA GLU A 289 9.31 -13.66 -0.84
C GLU A 289 9.50 -13.61 0.67
N PHE A 290 10.36 -12.71 1.15
CA PHE A 290 10.57 -12.49 2.58
C PHE A 290 9.27 -12.12 3.29
N TRP A 291 8.44 -11.26 2.70
CA TRP A 291 7.12 -10.93 3.22
C TRP A 291 6.24 -12.17 3.32
N LEU A 292 6.05 -12.89 2.21
CA LEU A 292 5.15 -14.03 2.14
C LEU A 292 5.57 -15.22 3.02
N ARG A 293 6.88 -15.39 3.29
CA ARG A 293 7.41 -16.51 4.08
C ARG A 293 7.61 -16.21 5.57
N ASN A 294 7.35 -14.98 6.03
CA ASN A 294 7.61 -14.59 7.42
C ASN A 294 6.33 -14.14 8.17
N PRO A 295 5.55 -15.09 8.71
CA PRO A 295 4.34 -14.78 9.47
C PRO A 295 4.55 -13.80 10.62
N ALA A 296 5.68 -13.89 11.33
CA ALA A 296 5.99 -12.98 12.44
C ALA A 296 6.16 -11.52 11.99
N VAL A 297 6.76 -11.31 10.81
CA VAL A 297 6.90 -9.99 10.18
C VAL A 297 5.52 -9.43 9.82
N GLN A 298 4.69 -10.25 9.20
CA GLN A 298 3.33 -9.88 8.82
C GLN A 298 2.46 -9.57 10.05
N ALA A 299 2.51 -10.41 11.10
CA ALA A 299 1.78 -10.20 12.34
C ALA A 299 2.14 -8.86 12.97
N LYS A 300 3.45 -8.58 13.14
CA LYS A 300 3.94 -7.32 13.70
C LYS A 300 3.46 -6.10 12.90
N ALA A 301 3.56 -6.15 11.57
CA ALA A 301 3.09 -5.08 10.70
C ALA A 301 1.57 -4.87 10.85
N CYS A 302 0.80 -5.95 10.79
CA CYS A 302 -0.66 -5.86 10.84
C CYS A 302 -1.22 -5.56 12.23
N GLU A 303 -0.53 -5.89 13.32
CA GLU A 303 -0.90 -5.39 14.65
C GLU A 303 -0.77 -3.87 14.73
N THR A 304 0.35 -3.32 14.24
CA THR A 304 0.57 -1.87 14.21
C THR A 304 -0.40 -1.17 13.29
N LEU A 305 -0.65 -1.73 12.09
CA LEU A 305 -1.52 -1.14 11.08
C LEU A 305 -3.00 -1.51 11.24
N SER A 306 -3.34 -2.45 12.14
CA SER A 306 -4.70 -2.96 12.32
C SER A 306 -5.28 -3.54 11.03
N CYS A 307 -4.53 -4.42 10.39
CA CYS A 307 -4.88 -5.05 9.11
C CYS A 307 -4.88 -6.58 9.20
N THR A 308 -5.51 -7.23 8.24
CA THR A 308 -5.45 -8.69 8.07
C THR A 308 -4.24 -9.03 7.19
N PRO A 309 -3.25 -9.78 7.71
CA PRO A 309 -2.12 -10.24 6.90
C PRO A 309 -2.53 -11.39 5.96
N PRO A 310 -1.73 -11.69 4.91
CA PRO A 310 -2.02 -12.80 4.00
C PRO A 310 -1.80 -14.21 4.59
N SER A 311 -1.19 -14.34 5.77
CA SER A 311 -0.84 -15.63 6.41
C SER A 311 -1.76 -15.96 7.57
N GLN A 312 -2.31 -17.18 7.60
CA GLN A 312 -3.10 -17.71 8.73
C GLN A 312 -2.26 -17.80 10.03
N LYS A 313 -0.99 -18.22 9.89
CA LYS A 313 -0.06 -18.24 11.03
C LYS A 313 0.21 -16.84 11.56
N ALA A 314 0.32 -15.84 10.68
CA ALA A 314 0.47 -14.45 11.10
C ALA A 314 -0.77 -14.01 11.91
N ILE A 315 -1.98 -14.29 11.42
CA ILE A 315 -3.22 -13.99 12.15
C ILE A 315 -3.20 -14.66 13.53
N SER A 316 -2.81 -15.93 13.62
CA SER A 316 -2.76 -16.66 14.90
C SER A 316 -1.75 -16.11 15.89
N GLN A 317 -0.67 -15.46 15.42
CA GLN A 317 0.36 -14.83 16.25
C GLN A 317 -0.03 -13.44 16.76
N MET A 318 -1.06 -12.82 16.18
CA MET A 318 -1.56 -11.53 16.65
C MET A 318 -2.29 -11.68 17.99
N SER A 319 -2.33 -10.60 18.77
CA SER A 319 -3.09 -10.55 20.01
C SER A 319 -4.58 -10.82 19.77
N SER A 320 -5.29 -11.33 20.79
CA SER A 320 -6.74 -11.56 20.69
C SER A 320 -7.52 -10.28 20.41
N GLU A 321 -7.09 -9.17 21.01
CA GLU A 321 -7.69 -7.85 20.78
C GLU A 321 -7.51 -7.39 19.32
N ALA A 322 -6.31 -7.54 18.75
CA ALA A 322 -6.06 -7.22 17.34
C ALA A 322 -6.92 -8.09 16.42
N ARG A 323 -6.96 -9.41 16.66
CA ARG A 323 -7.76 -10.36 15.84
C ARG A 323 -9.26 -10.07 15.85
N ALA A 324 -9.83 -9.71 17.00
CA ALA A 324 -11.26 -9.43 17.12
C ALA A 324 -11.76 -8.25 16.26
N THR A 325 -10.83 -7.42 15.77
CA THR A 325 -11.15 -6.22 14.98
C THR A 325 -10.73 -6.33 13.51
N LEU A 326 -10.23 -7.50 13.09
CA LEU A 326 -9.86 -7.71 11.68
C LEU A 326 -11.11 -7.80 10.79
N PRO A 327 -11.04 -7.39 9.52
CA PRO A 327 -12.09 -7.65 8.53
C PRO A 327 -12.51 -9.12 8.43
N SER A 328 -11.58 -10.03 8.69
CA SER A 328 -11.79 -11.48 8.68
C SER A 328 -12.29 -12.06 10.03
N ALA A 329 -12.51 -11.22 11.04
CA ALA A 329 -13.08 -11.70 12.30
C ALA A 329 -14.56 -12.11 12.10
N ALA A 330 -14.99 -13.21 12.73
CA ALA A 330 -16.31 -13.81 12.51
C ALA A 330 -17.48 -12.83 12.74
N ASP A 331 -17.36 -11.94 13.72
CA ASP A 331 -18.39 -10.92 14.02
C ASP A 331 -18.36 -9.71 13.07
N VAL A 332 -17.33 -9.61 12.24
CA VAL A 332 -17.07 -8.48 11.33
C VAL A 332 -17.31 -8.87 9.87
N GLU A 333 -16.89 -10.05 9.46
CA GLU A 333 -16.89 -10.53 8.09
C GLU A 333 -18.27 -10.40 7.41
N ASN A 334 -19.33 -10.84 8.07
CA ASN A 334 -20.71 -10.76 7.56
C ASN A 334 -21.26 -9.33 7.45
N ARG A 335 -20.57 -8.34 7.99
CA ARG A 335 -20.95 -6.93 7.98
C ARG A 335 -20.20 -6.12 6.94
N ILE A 336 -19.12 -6.68 6.39
CA ILE A 336 -18.26 -6.04 5.37
C ILE A 336 -18.75 -6.41 3.96
N ILE A 337 -18.66 -5.47 3.06
CA ILE A 337 -18.95 -5.64 1.63
C ILE A 337 -17.65 -5.85 0.90
N VAL A 338 -17.55 -6.97 0.18
CA VAL A 338 -16.49 -7.22 -0.78
C VAL A 338 -16.88 -6.50 -2.08
N PRO A 339 -16.09 -5.53 -2.57
CA PRO A 339 -16.43 -4.79 -3.78
C PRO A 339 -16.30 -5.66 -5.04
N ASP A 340 -17.14 -5.38 -6.04
CA ASP A 340 -16.99 -5.97 -7.38
C ASP A 340 -15.84 -5.31 -8.13
N ALA A 341 -14.63 -5.85 -7.95
CA ALA A 341 -13.42 -5.32 -8.55
C ALA A 341 -13.46 -5.32 -10.09
N GLN A 342 -14.13 -6.31 -10.69
CA GLN A 342 -14.25 -6.40 -12.15
C GLN A 342 -15.11 -5.25 -12.68
N TRP A 343 -16.28 -5.03 -12.09
CA TRP A 343 -17.15 -3.94 -12.48
C TRP A 343 -16.49 -2.57 -12.24
N ILE A 344 -15.85 -2.38 -11.08
CA ILE A 344 -15.18 -1.13 -10.74
C ILE A 344 -14.08 -0.81 -11.75
N ASN A 345 -13.21 -1.77 -12.08
CA ASN A 345 -12.13 -1.57 -13.05
C ASN A 345 -12.65 -1.27 -14.45
N ALA A 346 -13.70 -1.97 -14.90
CA ALA A 346 -14.31 -1.73 -16.21
C ALA A 346 -14.97 -0.34 -16.33
N ASN A 347 -15.40 0.25 -15.21
CA ASN A 347 -16.09 1.54 -15.19
C ASN A 347 -15.25 2.69 -14.62
N MET A 348 -13.98 2.45 -14.21
CA MET A 348 -13.17 3.43 -13.49
C MET A 348 -13.06 4.77 -14.24
N GLY A 349 -12.82 4.75 -15.53
CA GLY A 349 -12.70 5.98 -16.33
C GLY A 349 -13.97 6.86 -16.27
N MET A 350 -15.14 6.25 -16.40
CA MET A 350 -16.43 6.94 -16.28
C MET A 350 -16.66 7.46 -14.86
N LEU A 351 -16.36 6.65 -13.84
CA LEU A 351 -16.52 7.05 -12.43
C LEU A 351 -15.65 8.27 -12.09
N VAL A 352 -14.39 8.26 -12.50
CA VAL A 352 -13.43 9.36 -12.26
C VAL A 352 -13.87 10.63 -13.01
N GLN A 353 -14.27 10.50 -14.27
CA GLN A 353 -14.75 11.65 -15.06
C GLN A 353 -15.97 12.32 -14.41
N ARG A 354 -16.95 11.52 -14.00
CA ARG A 354 -18.17 12.02 -13.36
C ARG A 354 -17.90 12.62 -11.99
N TRP A 355 -17.05 11.97 -11.22
CA TRP A 355 -16.59 12.46 -9.91
C TRP A 355 -15.93 13.81 -10.02
N ASN A 356 -14.95 13.95 -10.92
CA ASN A 356 -14.25 15.21 -11.14
C ASN A 356 -15.14 16.36 -11.64
N THR A 357 -16.23 16.03 -12.31
CA THR A 357 -17.23 17.03 -12.70
C THR A 357 -18.11 17.44 -11.52
N TRP A 358 -18.50 16.48 -10.69
CA TRP A 358 -19.42 16.70 -9.57
C TRP A 358 -18.76 17.42 -8.39
N ILE A 359 -17.49 17.11 -8.07
CA ILE A 359 -16.83 17.62 -6.86
C ILE A 359 -16.35 19.09 -6.98
N ARG A 360 -16.32 19.64 -8.20
CA ARG A 360 -15.98 21.06 -8.45
C ARG A 360 -17.11 21.96 -7.97
#